data_864ddf7218264c75aa5cb43afdaf8638
#
_entry.id   864ddf7218264c75aa5cb43afdaf8638
#
_cell.length_a   1.000
_cell.length_b   1.000
_cell.length_c   1.000
_cell.angle_alpha   90.00
_cell.angle_beta   90.00
_cell.angle_gamma   90.00
#
_symmetry.space_group_name_H-M   'P 1'
#
loop_
_entity.id
_entity.type
_entity.pdbx_description
1 polymer ?
#
loop_
_entity_poly.entity_id
_entity_poly.type
_entity_poly.pdbx_seq_one_letter_code
_entity_poly.pdbx_strand_id
1 'polypeptide(L)'
;MLGEQIAEFKGKVIGQRVLDVEGPAMEISLSFTGSIKGIPAKETVTFVGRPSSPGVIHGEGQGVIMAGETETATFTAEAFGRISPSGTVHWRGAHFNRTSSSGKLAFLNNAVGVFESEIDAEDNVTQKTWEWK
;
A
#
# COMPACT_ATOMS: atom_id res chain seq x y z
N MET A 1 2.39 -12.07 15.93
CA MET A 1 0.93 -12.24 15.89
C MET A 1 0.27 -11.04 15.27
N LEU A 2 -0.78 -11.27 14.50
CA LEU A 2 -1.55 -10.18 13.90
C LEU A 2 -2.31 -9.43 14.99
N GLY A 3 -2.13 -8.13 15.06
CA GLY A 3 -2.78 -7.26 16.03
C GLY A 3 -4.06 -6.64 15.49
N GLU A 4 -4.42 -5.48 16.01
CA GLU A 4 -5.63 -4.78 15.59
C GLU A 4 -5.49 -4.18 14.18
N GLN A 5 -6.64 -3.97 13.54
CA GLN A 5 -6.65 -3.21 12.28
C GLN A 5 -6.37 -1.74 12.62
N ILE A 6 -5.32 -1.20 12.00
CA ILE A 6 -4.88 0.17 12.28
C ILE A 6 -5.21 1.15 11.17
N ALA A 7 -5.48 0.68 9.95
CA ALA A 7 -5.73 1.58 8.84
C ALA A 7 -6.75 1.03 7.86
N GLU A 8 -7.49 1.94 7.24
CA GLU A 8 -8.40 1.65 6.14
C GLU A 8 -8.37 2.83 5.17
N PHE A 9 -8.03 2.53 3.91
CA PHE A 9 -7.91 3.53 2.86
C PHE A 9 -8.67 3.12 1.62
N LYS A 10 -9.15 4.13 0.89
CA LYS A 10 -9.74 3.96 -0.45
C LYS A 10 -9.10 4.96 -1.38
N GLY A 11 -8.91 4.58 -2.62
CA GLY A 11 -8.28 5.46 -3.59
C GLY A 11 -8.35 4.96 -5.00
N LYS A 12 -7.43 5.46 -5.80
CA LYS A 12 -7.37 5.15 -7.23
C LYS A 12 -5.94 5.03 -7.71
N VAL A 13 -5.78 4.28 -8.79
CA VAL A 13 -4.56 4.33 -9.60
C VAL A 13 -4.53 5.70 -10.29
N ILE A 14 -3.46 6.44 -10.09
CA ILE A 14 -3.30 7.78 -10.64
C ILE A 14 -2.24 7.87 -11.74
N GLY A 15 -1.50 6.81 -11.97
CA GLY A 15 -0.49 6.76 -13.01
C GLY A 15 0.08 5.38 -13.21
N GLN A 16 0.54 5.12 -14.42
CA GLN A 16 1.21 3.87 -14.77
C GLN A 16 2.34 4.19 -15.75
N ARG A 17 3.46 3.52 -15.59
CA ARG A 17 4.60 3.67 -16.48
C ARG A 17 5.27 2.33 -16.72
N VAL A 18 5.50 2.00 -17.98
CA VAL A 18 6.27 0.80 -18.33
C VAL A 18 7.75 1.09 -18.10
N LEU A 19 8.39 0.31 -17.25
CA LEU A 19 9.82 0.43 -16.96
C LEU A 19 10.67 -0.46 -17.85
N ASP A 20 10.15 -1.64 -18.15
CA ASP A 20 10.87 -2.63 -18.95
C ASP A 20 9.83 -3.49 -19.65
N VAL A 21 10.02 -3.74 -20.94
CA VAL A 21 9.13 -4.64 -21.68
C VAL A 21 9.45 -6.10 -21.40
N GLU A 22 10.63 -6.37 -20.87
CA GLU A 22 10.99 -7.71 -20.41
C GLU A 22 10.36 -7.96 -19.04
N GLY A 23 9.59 -8.99 -18.95
CA GLY A 23 8.84 -9.34 -17.76
C GLY A 23 7.33 -9.26 -17.99
N PRO A 24 6.66 -8.11 -18.21
CA PRO A 24 7.11 -6.73 -18.12
C PRO A 24 7.17 -6.18 -16.69
N ALA A 25 7.93 -5.11 -16.51
CA ALA A 25 7.96 -4.37 -15.25
C ALA A 25 7.20 -3.06 -15.41
N MET A 26 6.29 -2.79 -14.48
CA MET A 26 5.44 -1.60 -14.49
C MET A 26 5.51 -0.85 -13.17
N GLU A 27 5.62 0.47 -13.25
CA GLU A 27 5.48 1.35 -12.11
C GLU A 27 4.05 1.85 -12.02
N ILE A 28 3.45 1.74 -10.84
CA ILE A 28 2.06 2.12 -10.61
C ILE A 28 2.01 3.06 -9.42
N SER A 29 1.31 4.18 -9.58
CA SER A 29 1.12 5.16 -8.50
C SER A 29 -0.32 5.17 -8.05
N LEU A 30 -0.52 5.23 -6.73
CA LEU A 30 -1.82 5.19 -6.07
C LEU A 30 -1.98 6.41 -5.17
N SER A 31 -3.21 6.93 -5.12
CA SER A 31 -3.57 7.99 -4.18
C SER A 31 -4.74 7.52 -3.33
N PHE A 32 -4.60 7.63 -2.02
CA PHE A 32 -5.58 7.15 -1.05
C PHE A 32 -6.04 8.25 -0.11
N THR A 33 -7.29 8.13 0.34
CA THR A 33 -7.81 8.83 1.51
C THR A 33 -8.42 7.80 2.46
N GLY A 34 -8.34 8.07 3.75
CA GLY A 34 -8.89 7.15 4.74
C GLY A 34 -8.50 7.56 6.14
N SER A 35 -8.27 6.56 6.99
CA SER A 35 -7.93 6.79 8.38
C SER A 35 -6.89 5.79 8.88
N ILE A 36 -6.12 6.24 9.86
CA ILE A 36 -5.18 5.41 10.59
C ILE A 36 -5.40 5.63 12.09
N LYS A 37 -5.80 4.56 12.80
CA LYS A 37 -6.29 4.62 14.19
C LYS A 37 -7.34 5.72 14.39
N GLY A 38 -8.28 5.83 13.45
CA GLY A 38 -9.32 6.85 13.50
C GLY A 38 -8.89 8.26 13.10
N ILE A 39 -7.62 8.47 12.79
CA ILE A 39 -7.09 9.77 12.40
C ILE A 39 -7.23 9.90 10.89
N PRO A 40 -7.92 10.95 10.37
CA PRO A 40 -8.00 11.17 8.93
C PRO A 40 -6.62 11.33 8.33
N ALA A 41 -6.35 10.63 7.23
CA ALA A 41 -5.04 10.62 6.60
C ALA A 41 -5.14 10.48 5.09
N LYS A 42 -4.07 10.87 4.40
CA LYS A 42 -3.86 10.64 2.98
C LYS A 42 -2.60 9.81 2.81
N GLU A 43 -2.59 8.99 1.77
CA GLU A 43 -1.45 8.15 1.47
C GLU A 43 -1.17 8.18 -0.03
N THR A 44 0.09 8.31 -0.38
CA THR A 44 0.55 8.22 -1.77
C THR A 44 1.57 7.11 -1.85
N VAL A 45 1.38 6.21 -2.79
CA VAL A 45 2.20 5.01 -2.95
C VAL A 45 2.65 4.88 -4.39
N THR A 46 3.89 4.47 -4.58
CA THR A 46 4.40 4.05 -5.88
C THR A 46 5.03 2.67 -5.71
N PHE A 47 4.64 1.73 -6.56
CA PHE A 47 5.22 0.39 -6.54
C PHE A 47 5.57 -0.08 -7.94
N VAL A 48 6.49 -1.03 -8.01
CA VAL A 48 6.87 -1.70 -9.24
C VAL A 48 6.38 -3.13 -9.18
N GLY A 49 5.59 -3.52 -10.19
CA GLY A 49 5.06 -4.87 -10.32
C GLY A 49 5.77 -5.63 -11.41
N ARG A 50 6.11 -6.90 -11.13
CA ARG A 50 6.71 -7.82 -12.09
C ARG A 50 6.02 -9.17 -12.00
N PRO A 51 5.82 -9.87 -13.12
CA PRO A 51 5.31 -11.24 -13.07
C PRO A 51 6.21 -12.12 -12.21
N SER A 52 5.59 -12.92 -11.34
CA SER A 52 6.28 -13.88 -10.48
C SER A 52 6.02 -15.32 -10.95
N SER A 53 4.76 -15.62 -11.20
CA SER A 53 4.30 -16.91 -11.75
C SER A 53 2.97 -16.66 -12.46
N PRO A 54 2.40 -17.60 -13.20
CA PRO A 54 1.13 -17.37 -13.89
C PRO A 54 0.05 -16.85 -12.94
N GLY A 55 -0.52 -15.69 -13.27
CA GLY A 55 -1.56 -15.05 -12.46
C GLY A 55 -1.08 -14.38 -11.17
N VAL A 56 0.23 -14.32 -10.92
CA VAL A 56 0.81 -13.74 -9.70
C VAL A 56 1.83 -12.65 -10.06
N ILE A 57 1.69 -11.50 -9.42
CA ILE A 57 2.59 -10.36 -9.60
C ILE A 57 3.34 -10.13 -8.28
N HIS A 58 4.65 -9.91 -8.35
CA HIS A 58 5.43 -9.45 -7.21
C HIS A 58 5.53 -7.93 -7.25
N GLY A 59 5.21 -7.28 -6.14
CA GLY A 59 5.26 -5.83 -6.02
C GLY A 59 6.22 -5.39 -4.91
N GLU A 60 6.98 -4.35 -5.21
CA GLU A 60 7.81 -3.65 -4.22
C GLU A 60 7.51 -2.17 -4.34
N GLY A 61 7.32 -1.50 -3.22
CA GLY A 61 6.94 -0.11 -3.26
C GLY A 61 7.31 0.66 -2.02
N GLN A 62 6.90 1.92 -2.05
CA GLN A 62 7.14 2.85 -0.97
C GLN A 62 6.00 3.87 -0.95
N GLY A 63 5.76 4.42 0.22
CA GLY A 63 4.67 5.36 0.38
C GLY A 63 4.91 6.40 1.46
N VAL A 64 4.07 7.43 1.39
CA VAL A 64 4.05 8.53 2.36
C VAL A 64 2.64 8.64 2.90
N ILE A 65 2.52 8.69 4.22
CA ILE A 65 1.27 8.92 4.92
C ILE A 65 1.33 10.32 5.52
N MET A 66 0.28 11.09 5.29
CA MET A 66 0.17 12.45 5.83
C MET A 66 -1.11 12.54 6.65
N ALA A 67 -0.98 12.93 7.93
CA ALA A 67 -2.11 13.14 8.83
C ALA A 67 -2.05 14.56 9.38
N GLY A 68 -3.11 15.33 9.16
CA GLY A 68 -3.12 16.74 9.48
C GLY A 68 -2.12 17.51 8.63
N GLU A 69 -1.66 18.66 9.14
CA GLU A 69 -0.74 19.52 8.39
C GLU A 69 0.73 19.22 8.67
N THR A 70 1.03 18.52 9.77
CA THR A 70 2.40 18.46 10.28
C THR A 70 2.93 17.04 10.50
N GLU A 71 2.10 16.01 10.40
CA GLU A 71 2.55 14.64 10.68
C GLU A 71 2.71 13.85 9.40
N THR A 72 3.86 13.23 9.26
CA THR A 72 4.23 12.41 8.10
C THR A 72 4.89 11.13 8.56
N ALA A 73 4.50 10.03 7.94
CA ALA A 73 5.18 8.75 8.09
C ALA A 73 5.50 8.20 6.71
N THR A 74 6.53 7.39 6.62
CA THR A 74 6.92 6.74 5.38
C THR A 74 6.96 5.23 5.58
N PHE A 75 6.86 4.49 4.49
CA PHE A 75 7.00 3.04 4.55
C PHE A 75 7.59 2.49 3.26
N THR A 76 8.20 1.33 3.39
CA THR A 76 8.47 0.45 2.26
C THR A 76 7.55 -0.76 2.38
N ALA A 77 7.24 -1.38 1.24
CA ALA A 77 6.32 -2.50 1.19
C ALA A 77 6.75 -3.54 0.17
N GLU A 78 6.38 -4.76 0.45
CA GLU A 78 6.53 -5.87 -0.49
C GLU A 78 5.28 -6.73 -0.43
N ALA A 79 4.80 -7.19 -1.59
CA ALA A 79 3.55 -7.92 -1.67
C ALA A 79 3.50 -8.83 -2.89
N PHE A 80 2.59 -9.81 -2.82
CA PHE A 80 2.17 -10.57 -3.99
C PHE A 80 0.73 -10.23 -4.34
N GLY A 81 0.47 -10.03 -5.63
CA GLY A 81 -0.86 -9.78 -6.17
C GLY A 81 -1.33 -10.97 -6.99
N ARG A 82 -2.58 -11.38 -6.79
CA ARG A 82 -3.20 -12.46 -7.54
C ARG A 82 -4.31 -11.91 -8.40
N ILE A 83 -4.25 -12.19 -9.70
CA ILE A 83 -5.20 -11.70 -10.67
C ILE A 83 -6.39 -12.65 -10.71
N SER A 84 -7.60 -12.10 -10.46
CA SER A 84 -8.82 -12.87 -10.56
C SER A 84 -9.39 -12.83 -11.98
N PRO A 85 -10.33 -13.75 -12.33
CA PRO A 85 -10.98 -13.73 -13.66
C PRO A 85 -11.70 -12.43 -13.99
N SER A 86 -12.14 -11.67 -12.98
CA SER A 86 -12.81 -10.38 -13.17
C SER A 86 -11.85 -9.23 -13.48
N GLY A 87 -10.54 -9.48 -13.44
CA GLY A 87 -9.54 -8.44 -13.64
C GLY A 87 -9.14 -7.71 -12.36
N THR A 88 -9.68 -8.08 -11.20
CA THR A 88 -9.27 -7.55 -9.90
C THR A 88 -7.97 -8.20 -9.46
N VAL A 89 -7.04 -7.39 -8.96
CA VAL A 89 -5.80 -7.90 -8.39
C VAL A 89 -5.90 -7.79 -6.86
N HIS A 90 -5.73 -8.94 -6.20
CA HIS A 90 -5.76 -9.03 -4.74
C HIS A 90 -4.33 -9.08 -4.21
N TRP A 91 -3.94 -8.06 -3.46
CA TRP A 91 -2.61 -7.91 -2.92
C TRP A 91 -2.56 -8.29 -1.45
N ARG A 92 -1.49 -8.97 -1.05
CA ARG A 92 -1.18 -9.28 0.34
C ARG A 92 0.29 -9.06 0.58
N GLY A 93 0.62 -8.32 1.63
CA GLY A 93 2.00 -8.01 1.91
C GLY A 93 2.23 -7.36 3.25
N ALA A 94 3.40 -6.77 3.38
CA ALA A 94 3.82 -6.13 4.62
C ALA A 94 4.37 -4.72 4.35
N HIS A 95 4.14 -3.84 5.34
CA HIS A 95 4.68 -2.48 5.39
C HIS A 95 5.72 -2.41 6.51
N PHE A 96 6.80 -1.70 6.24
CA PHE A 96 7.82 -1.36 7.23
C PHE A 96 7.81 0.15 7.40
N ASN A 97 7.30 0.62 8.52
CA ASN A 97 6.98 2.03 8.72
C ASN A 97 8.07 2.77 9.51
N ARG A 98 8.25 4.04 9.16
CA ARG A 98 9.15 4.94 9.88
C ARG A 98 8.52 6.33 9.96
N THR A 99 8.78 6.99 11.08
CA THR A 99 8.39 8.38 11.24
C THR A 99 9.29 9.06 12.28
N SER A 100 9.52 10.35 12.08
CA SER A 100 10.13 11.21 13.11
C SER A 100 9.07 12.00 13.87
N SER A 101 7.78 11.80 13.55
CA SER A 101 6.70 12.47 14.24
C SER A 101 6.65 12.06 15.71
N SER A 102 6.46 13.02 16.58
CA SER A 102 6.27 12.78 18.03
C SER A 102 4.79 12.87 18.43
N GLY A 103 3.90 13.11 17.48
CA GLY A 103 2.47 13.25 17.72
C GLY A 103 1.70 11.97 17.46
N LYS A 104 0.57 12.13 16.77
CA LYS A 104 -0.41 11.04 16.55
C LYS A 104 0.14 9.86 15.75
N LEU A 105 1.09 10.09 14.85
CA LEU A 105 1.69 9.01 14.04
C LEU A 105 2.94 8.40 14.67
N ALA A 106 3.34 8.83 15.86
CA ALA A 106 4.56 8.33 16.51
C ALA A 106 4.56 6.80 16.67
N PHE A 107 3.40 6.19 16.85
CA PHE A 107 3.28 4.73 17.01
C PHE A 107 3.74 3.94 15.78
N LEU A 108 3.79 4.59 14.61
CA LEU A 108 4.23 3.93 13.38
C LEU A 108 5.74 3.74 13.30
N ASN A 109 6.52 4.44 14.12
CA ASN A 109 7.97 4.32 13.98
C ASN A 109 8.44 2.90 14.30
N ASN A 110 9.11 2.28 13.34
CA ASN A 110 9.59 0.90 13.41
C ASN A 110 8.46 -0.15 13.51
N ALA A 111 7.23 0.23 13.15
CA ALA A 111 6.11 -0.70 13.16
C ALA A 111 6.05 -1.51 11.87
N VAL A 112 5.70 -2.78 11.98
CA VAL A 112 5.43 -3.66 10.84
C VAL A 112 3.92 -3.83 10.73
N GLY A 113 3.39 -3.56 9.54
CA GLY A 113 1.98 -3.79 9.24
C GLY A 113 1.85 -4.89 8.20
N VAL A 114 0.81 -5.70 8.29
CA VAL A 114 0.41 -6.59 7.20
C VAL A 114 -0.84 -6.00 6.57
N PHE A 115 -0.94 -6.08 5.26
CA PHE A 115 -2.03 -5.44 4.56
C PHE A 115 -2.67 -6.35 3.51
N GLU A 116 -3.92 -6.05 3.22
CA GLU A 116 -4.67 -6.57 2.09
C GLU A 116 -5.15 -5.38 1.27
N SER A 117 -5.02 -5.48 -0.04
CA SER A 117 -5.45 -4.44 -0.96
C SER A 117 -6.06 -5.05 -2.21
N GLU A 118 -7.01 -4.36 -2.81
CA GLU A 118 -7.59 -4.77 -4.07
C GLU A 118 -7.55 -3.61 -5.05
N ILE A 119 -7.13 -3.89 -6.27
CA ILE A 119 -7.24 -2.96 -7.40
C ILE A 119 -8.20 -3.60 -8.39
N ASP A 120 -9.36 -2.99 -8.58
CA ASP A 120 -10.36 -3.54 -9.49
C ASP A 120 -10.08 -3.16 -10.95
N ALA A 121 -10.89 -3.68 -11.86
CA ALA A 121 -10.72 -3.44 -13.30
C ALA A 121 -10.92 -1.98 -13.70
N GLU A 122 -11.51 -1.15 -12.84
CA GLU A 122 -11.75 0.27 -13.07
C GLU A 122 -10.76 1.15 -12.30
N ASP A 123 -9.65 0.56 -11.82
CA ASP A 123 -8.58 1.25 -11.09
C ASP A 123 -8.99 1.82 -9.73
N ASN A 124 -10.08 1.34 -9.15
CA ASN A 124 -10.43 1.65 -7.77
C ASN A 124 -9.61 0.77 -6.84
N VAL A 125 -9.15 1.33 -5.74
CA VAL A 125 -8.27 0.64 -4.80
C VAL A 125 -8.85 0.72 -3.40
N THR A 126 -8.81 -0.40 -2.69
CA THR A 126 -9.10 -0.47 -1.25
C THR A 126 -7.92 -1.09 -0.53
N GLN A 127 -7.71 -0.69 0.72
CA GLN A 127 -6.60 -1.22 1.51
C GLN A 127 -6.96 -1.26 2.98
N LYS A 128 -6.63 -2.36 3.65
CA LYS A 128 -6.73 -2.52 5.09
C LYS A 128 -5.39 -2.99 5.63
N THR A 129 -4.99 -2.44 6.76
CA THR A 129 -3.70 -2.76 7.38
C THR A 129 -3.90 -3.12 8.84
N TRP A 130 -3.25 -4.19 9.27
CA TRP A 130 -3.20 -4.66 10.65
C TRP A 130 -1.76 -4.54 11.14
N GLU A 131 -1.61 -4.14 12.39
CA GLU A 131 -0.29 -4.11 13.00
C GLU A 131 0.13 -5.54 13.34
N TRP A 132 1.37 -5.89 13.03
CA TRP A 132 1.94 -7.17 13.43
C TRP A 132 2.73 -7.00 14.72
N LYS A 133 2.24 -7.60 15.77
CA LYS A 133 2.87 -7.59 17.09
C LYS A 133 3.39 -8.96 17.46
#